data_2d86806fd3579b2742f73b93c68dff93
#
_entry.id   2d86806fd3579b2742f73b93c68dff93
#
_cell.length_a   1.000
_cell.length_b   1.000
_cell.length_c   1.000
_cell.angle_alpha   90.00
_cell.angle_beta   90.00
_cell.angle_gamma   90.00
#
_symmetry.space_group_name_H-M   'P 1'
#
loop_
_entity.id
_entity.type
_entity.pdbx_description
1 polymer ?
#
loop_
_entity_poly.entity_id
_entity_poly.type
_entity_poly.pdbx_seq_one_letter_code
_entity_poly.pdbx_strand_id
1 'polypeptide(L)'
;MKVSQYMTRTVLTITPKTPFRQAFDLMHSRGFHHFPVVEDDHVVGVIAERDLLLAAANYGSAEVPVDEIMRGAPVCVTENSQLKYAARLLVDNHIGCLPVLNTRKMLVGIITETDIFKIIAGMLHARPTATKPVKKVVNKAIEKPVKKVAKKAVKKSTKKAS
;
A
#
# COMPACT_ATOMS: atom_id res chain seq x y z
N MET A 1 -6.19 -22.54 10.27
CA MET A 1 -6.61 -21.18 9.79
C MET A 1 -5.85 -20.87 8.51
N LYS A 2 -6.56 -20.46 7.44
CA LYS A 2 -5.96 -20.07 6.15
C LYS A 2 -5.94 -18.54 6.01
N VAL A 3 -4.96 -18.01 5.28
CA VAL A 3 -4.83 -16.57 4.97
C VAL A 3 -6.10 -16.03 4.32
N SER A 4 -6.72 -16.77 3.39
CA SER A 4 -7.97 -16.37 2.71
C SER A 4 -9.14 -16.03 3.64
N GLN A 5 -9.14 -16.53 4.87
CA GLN A 5 -10.19 -16.28 5.85
C GLN A 5 -10.06 -14.93 6.55
N TYR A 6 -8.86 -14.34 6.55
CA TYR A 6 -8.54 -13.14 7.35
C TYR A 6 -8.00 -11.98 6.52
N MET A 7 -7.46 -12.24 5.32
CA MET A 7 -6.88 -11.21 4.47
C MET A 7 -7.89 -10.12 4.08
N THR A 8 -7.41 -8.93 3.84
CA THR A 8 -8.17 -7.85 3.19
C THR A 8 -8.18 -8.10 1.68
N ARG A 9 -9.39 -8.22 1.09
CA ARG A 9 -9.57 -8.54 -0.34
C ARG A 9 -9.61 -7.30 -1.24
N THR A 10 -10.10 -6.18 -0.72
CA THR A 10 -10.11 -4.92 -1.47
C THR A 10 -8.78 -4.23 -1.23
N VAL A 11 -7.84 -4.40 -2.14
CA VAL A 11 -6.48 -3.87 -2.04
C VAL A 11 -6.34 -2.67 -2.97
N LEU A 12 -5.92 -1.54 -2.40
CA LEU A 12 -5.51 -0.40 -3.19
C LEU A 12 -4.06 -0.63 -3.63
N THR A 13 -3.81 -0.50 -4.91
CA THR A 13 -2.48 -0.68 -5.52
C THR A 13 -2.04 0.59 -6.23
N ILE A 14 -0.75 0.74 -6.40
CA ILE A 14 -0.13 1.80 -7.18
C ILE A 14 0.80 1.19 -8.23
N THR A 15 1.22 1.99 -9.20
CA THR A 15 2.16 1.56 -10.25
C THR A 15 3.59 1.97 -9.91
N PRO A 16 4.63 1.33 -10.49
CA PRO A 16 6.03 1.71 -10.29
C PRO A 16 6.31 3.19 -10.58
N LYS A 17 5.63 3.75 -11.56
CA LYS A 17 5.81 5.15 -12.00
C LYS A 17 4.99 6.17 -11.22
N THR A 18 4.24 5.74 -10.20
CA THR A 18 3.53 6.67 -9.31
C THR A 18 4.54 7.54 -8.57
N PRO A 19 4.43 8.88 -8.61
CA PRO A 19 5.27 9.76 -7.80
C PRO A 19 5.10 9.47 -6.31
N PHE A 20 6.19 9.44 -5.54
CA PHE A 20 6.13 9.06 -4.12
C PHE A 20 5.23 9.98 -3.29
N ARG A 21 5.15 11.27 -3.63
CA ARG A 21 4.26 12.21 -2.94
C ARG A 21 2.80 11.86 -3.11
N GLN A 22 2.40 11.45 -4.32
CA GLN A 22 1.03 11.01 -4.57
C GLN A 22 0.72 9.71 -3.80
N ALA A 23 1.69 8.79 -3.72
CA ALA A 23 1.55 7.59 -2.90
C ALA A 23 1.42 7.95 -1.41
N PHE A 24 2.19 8.92 -0.92
CA PHE A 24 2.14 9.41 0.44
C PHE A 24 0.78 10.05 0.78
N ASP A 25 0.31 10.99 -0.05
CA ASP A 25 -0.98 11.65 0.14
C ASP A 25 -2.14 10.64 0.12
N LEU A 26 -2.06 9.65 -0.78
CA LEU A 26 -3.06 8.59 -0.88
C LEU A 26 -3.04 7.69 0.37
N MET A 27 -1.87 7.33 0.86
CA MET A 27 -1.68 6.49 2.05
C MET A 27 -2.25 7.21 3.28
N HIS A 28 -1.89 8.46 3.46
CA HIS A 28 -2.36 9.28 4.57
C HIS A 28 -3.87 9.54 4.52
N SER A 29 -4.42 9.90 3.35
CA SER A 29 -5.86 10.19 3.20
C SER A 29 -6.77 8.97 3.39
N ARG A 30 -6.23 7.75 3.19
CA ARG A 30 -6.97 6.49 3.31
C ARG A 30 -6.67 5.72 4.60
N GLY A 31 -5.70 6.16 5.40
CA GLY A 31 -5.27 5.48 6.62
C GLY A 31 -4.65 4.11 6.35
N PHE A 32 -3.96 3.95 5.23
CA PHE A 32 -3.19 2.75 4.92
C PHE A 32 -1.71 2.98 5.25
N HIS A 33 -0.99 1.90 5.53
CA HIS A 33 0.44 1.95 5.84
C HIS A 33 1.31 1.21 4.84
N HIS A 34 0.69 0.51 3.88
CA HIS A 34 1.38 -0.28 2.86
C HIS A 34 0.59 -0.29 1.56
N PHE A 35 1.28 -0.16 0.44
CA PHE A 35 0.73 -0.42 -0.88
C PHE A 35 1.54 -1.49 -1.61
N PRO A 36 0.88 -2.53 -2.14
CA PRO A 36 1.46 -3.33 -3.21
C PRO A 36 1.64 -2.47 -4.46
N VAL A 37 2.83 -2.55 -5.05
CA VAL A 37 3.16 -1.94 -6.34
C VAL A 37 2.94 -3.00 -7.42
N VAL A 38 2.12 -2.67 -8.40
CA VAL A 38 1.66 -3.63 -9.41
C VAL A 38 1.97 -3.10 -10.81
N GLU A 39 2.57 -3.95 -11.62
CA GLU A 39 2.83 -3.74 -13.05
C GLU A 39 2.34 -4.97 -13.80
N ASP A 40 1.64 -4.80 -14.91
CA ASP A 40 1.08 -5.86 -15.74
C ASP A 40 0.38 -6.98 -14.93
N ASP A 41 -0.45 -6.57 -13.97
CA ASP A 41 -1.17 -7.46 -13.06
C ASP A 41 -0.30 -8.25 -12.04
N HIS A 42 1.01 -8.05 -12.03
CA HIS A 42 1.94 -8.70 -11.12
C HIS A 42 2.42 -7.76 -10.01
N VAL A 43 2.59 -8.30 -8.82
CA VAL A 43 3.18 -7.54 -7.71
C VAL A 43 4.69 -7.47 -7.93
N VAL A 44 5.21 -6.27 -8.22
CA VAL A 44 6.63 -6.02 -8.46
C VAL A 44 7.34 -5.45 -7.24
N GLY A 45 6.59 -4.92 -6.28
CA GLY A 45 7.14 -4.33 -5.06
C GLY A 45 6.08 -4.11 -3.99
N VAL A 46 6.55 -3.65 -2.85
CA VAL A 46 5.74 -3.10 -1.76
C VAL A 46 6.40 -1.82 -1.27
N ILE A 47 5.59 -0.81 -0.97
CA ILE A 47 6.05 0.41 -0.34
C ILE A 47 5.30 0.64 0.97
N ALA A 48 6.02 0.98 2.02
CA ALA A 48 5.48 1.30 3.33
C ALA A 48 5.50 2.81 3.59
N GLU A 49 4.67 3.28 4.51
CA GLU A 49 4.63 4.68 4.94
C GLU A 49 6.02 5.18 5.37
N ARG A 50 6.77 4.35 6.08
CA ARG A 50 8.14 4.66 6.50
C ARG A 50 9.07 4.98 5.33
N ASP A 51 8.95 4.23 4.24
CA ASP A 51 9.80 4.41 3.06
C ASP A 51 9.46 5.75 2.38
N LEU A 52 8.18 6.12 2.36
CA LEU A 52 7.72 7.42 1.82
C LEU A 52 8.14 8.61 2.70
N LEU A 53 8.13 8.45 4.03
CA LEU A 53 8.64 9.47 4.96
C LEU A 53 10.14 9.71 4.77
N LEU A 54 10.93 8.63 4.63
CA LEU A 54 12.36 8.73 4.32
C LEU A 54 12.62 9.38 2.96
N ALA A 55 11.82 9.04 1.95
CA ALA A 55 11.90 9.68 0.64
C ALA A 55 11.60 11.18 0.72
N ALA A 56 10.57 11.57 1.48
CA ALA A 56 10.24 12.98 1.67
C ALA A 56 11.38 13.77 2.34
N ALA A 57 12.08 13.16 3.30
CA ALA A 57 13.22 13.77 3.96
C ALA A 57 14.44 13.92 3.03
N ASN A 58 14.68 12.93 2.16
CA ASN A 58 15.87 12.89 1.29
C ASN A 58 15.69 13.65 -0.01
N TYR A 59 14.52 13.57 -0.63
CA TYR A 59 14.27 14.10 -1.98
C TYR A 59 13.52 15.45 -1.97
N GLY A 60 13.01 15.88 -0.82
CA GLY A 60 12.32 17.15 -0.68
C GLY A 60 11.16 17.28 -1.67
N SER A 61 11.23 18.24 -2.62
CA SER A 61 10.20 18.50 -3.62
C SER A 61 10.41 17.76 -4.95
N ALA A 62 11.46 16.94 -5.09
CA ALA A 62 11.70 16.20 -6.31
C ALA A 62 10.59 15.18 -6.59
N GLU A 63 10.25 15.00 -7.85
CA GLU A 63 9.29 13.97 -8.29
C GLU A 63 10.06 12.67 -8.55
N VAL A 64 10.15 11.82 -7.52
CA VAL A 64 10.80 10.51 -7.59
C VAL A 64 9.72 9.45 -7.72
N PRO A 65 9.80 8.53 -8.70
CA PRO A 65 8.84 7.46 -8.85
C PRO A 65 9.01 6.38 -7.78
N VAL A 66 7.95 5.68 -7.47
CA VAL A 66 7.89 4.67 -6.39
C VAL A 66 8.88 3.53 -6.63
N ASP A 67 9.18 3.16 -7.87
CA ASP A 67 10.14 2.09 -8.20
C ASP A 67 11.57 2.36 -7.72
N GLU A 68 11.95 3.62 -7.52
CA GLU A 68 13.26 3.99 -6.94
C GLU A 68 13.30 3.87 -5.41
N ILE A 69 12.14 3.71 -4.75
CA ILE A 69 12.01 3.76 -3.29
C ILE A 69 11.50 2.43 -2.74
N MET A 70 10.62 1.75 -3.49
CA MET A 70 9.96 0.52 -3.06
C MET A 70 10.95 -0.61 -2.78
N ARG A 71 10.52 -1.56 -1.96
CA ARG A 71 11.19 -2.85 -1.87
C ARG A 71 10.71 -3.74 -3.01
N GLY A 72 11.64 -4.06 -3.92
CA GLY A 72 11.41 -5.02 -4.99
C GLY A 72 11.40 -6.46 -4.50
N ALA A 73 10.98 -7.40 -5.37
CA ALA A 73 10.89 -8.82 -5.06
C ALA A 73 10.17 -9.13 -3.72
N PRO A 74 8.92 -8.68 -3.55
CA PRO A 74 8.24 -8.75 -2.28
C PRO A 74 7.97 -10.20 -1.86
N VAL A 75 8.10 -10.49 -0.57
CA VAL A 75 7.68 -11.75 0.01
C VAL A 75 6.16 -11.85 -0.09
N CYS A 76 5.66 -12.88 -0.74
CA CYS A 76 4.23 -13.10 -0.96
C CYS A 76 3.77 -14.43 -0.35
N VAL A 77 2.48 -14.56 -0.08
CA VAL A 77 1.83 -15.81 0.30
C VAL A 77 0.68 -16.11 -0.65
N THR A 78 0.17 -17.33 -0.60
CA THR A 78 -1.05 -17.69 -1.32
C THR A 78 -2.28 -17.62 -0.42
N GLU A 79 -3.46 -17.51 -1.01
CA GLU A 79 -4.72 -17.53 -0.27
C GLU A 79 -4.94 -18.82 0.54
N ASN A 80 -4.30 -19.92 0.12
CA ASN A 80 -4.35 -21.21 0.81
C ASN A 80 -3.25 -21.40 1.87
N SER A 81 -2.30 -20.48 1.97
CA SER A 81 -1.24 -20.56 2.98
C SER A 81 -1.82 -20.58 4.40
N GLN A 82 -1.14 -21.29 5.29
CA GLN A 82 -1.48 -21.31 6.70
C GLN A 82 -1.20 -19.92 7.31
N LEU A 83 -2.11 -19.44 8.15
CA LEU A 83 -1.95 -18.15 8.84
C LEU A 83 -0.69 -18.10 9.70
N LYS A 84 -0.36 -19.22 10.38
CA LYS A 84 0.88 -19.35 11.16
C LYS A 84 2.14 -19.16 10.30
N TYR A 85 2.12 -19.64 9.07
CA TYR A 85 3.22 -19.45 8.13
C TYR A 85 3.35 -17.98 7.71
N ALA A 86 2.23 -17.32 7.38
CA ALA A 86 2.23 -15.90 7.08
C ALA A 86 2.76 -15.06 8.26
N ALA A 87 2.33 -15.35 9.49
CA ALA A 87 2.82 -14.68 10.68
C ALA A 87 4.34 -14.84 10.87
N ARG A 88 4.88 -16.04 10.61
CA ARG A 88 6.34 -16.27 10.64
C ARG A 88 7.07 -15.42 9.61
N LEU A 89 6.59 -15.39 8.37
CA LEU A 89 7.22 -14.59 7.31
C LEU A 89 7.27 -13.10 7.65
N LEU A 90 6.22 -12.55 8.29
CA LEU A 90 6.23 -11.15 8.75
C LEU A 90 7.35 -10.92 9.77
N VAL A 91 7.48 -11.82 10.75
CA VAL A 91 8.51 -11.73 11.81
C VAL A 91 9.92 -11.94 11.25
N ASP A 92 10.14 -13.05 10.52
CA ASP A 92 11.47 -13.46 10.06
C ASP A 92 12.07 -12.47 9.05
N ASN A 93 11.22 -11.80 8.27
CA ASN A 93 11.65 -10.80 7.27
C ASN A 93 11.53 -9.35 7.76
N HIS A 94 11.07 -9.10 8.98
CA HIS A 94 10.84 -7.75 9.52
C HIS A 94 9.99 -6.88 8.61
N ILE A 95 8.88 -7.42 8.09
CA ILE A 95 7.95 -6.75 7.17
C ILE A 95 6.56 -6.66 7.77
N GLY A 96 5.86 -5.55 7.51
CA GLY A 96 4.53 -5.28 8.08
C GLY A 96 3.37 -5.86 7.26
N CYS A 97 3.61 -6.34 6.04
CA CYS A 97 2.55 -6.90 5.21
C CYS A 97 3.06 -7.96 4.22
N LEU A 98 2.14 -8.79 3.75
CA LEU A 98 2.35 -9.79 2.71
C LEU A 98 1.26 -9.66 1.65
N PRO A 99 1.60 -9.37 0.40
CA PRO A 99 0.69 -9.56 -0.72
C PRO A 99 0.23 -11.01 -0.81
N VAL A 100 -1.06 -11.21 -1.05
CA VAL A 100 -1.64 -12.55 -1.19
C VAL A 100 -1.96 -12.78 -2.65
N LEU A 101 -1.42 -13.89 -3.19
CA LEU A 101 -1.54 -14.24 -4.59
C LEU A 101 -2.45 -15.46 -4.78
N ASN A 102 -3.11 -15.52 -5.92
CA ASN A 102 -3.81 -16.73 -6.37
C ASN A 102 -2.87 -17.69 -7.12
N THR A 103 -3.42 -18.80 -7.63
CA THR A 103 -2.69 -19.80 -8.41
C THR A 103 -2.11 -19.24 -9.73
N ARG A 104 -2.64 -18.14 -10.25
CA ARG A 104 -2.15 -17.44 -11.44
C ARG A 104 -1.14 -16.34 -11.10
N LYS A 105 -0.63 -16.30 -9.87
CA LYS A 105 0.28 -15.27 -9.33
C LYS A 105 -0.27 -13.85 -9.37
N MET A 106 -1.59 -13.70 -9.47
CA MET A 106 -2.24 -12.38 -9.43
C MET A 106 -2.57 -11.99 -7.98
N LEU A 107 -2.48 -10.71 -7.66
CA LEU A 107 -2.84 -10.16 -6.35
C LEU A 107 -4.33 -10.37 -6.06
N VAL A 108 -4.66 -11.04 -4.96
CA VAL A 108 -6.02 -11.30 -4.50
C VAL A 108 -6.32 -10.80 -3.10
N GLY A 109 -5.33 -10.25 -2.44
CA GLY A 109 -5.49 -9.71 -1.08
C GLY A 109 -4.17 -9.21 -0.51
N ILE A 110 -4.26 -8.72 0.71
CA ILE A 110 -3.12 -8.38 1.55
C ILE A 110 -3.42 -8.85 2.97
N ILE A 111 -2.40 -9.32 3.67
CA ILE A 111 -2.46 -9.61 5.10
C ILE A 111 -1.33 -8.87 5.81
N THR A 112 -1.63 -8.27 6.95
CA THR A 112 -0.71 -7.41 7.68
C THR A 112 -0.47 -7.94 9.10
N GLU A 113 0.59 -7.48 9.75
CA GLU A 113 0.82 -7.73 11.18
C GLU A 113 -0.36 -7.26 12.05
N THR A 114 -0.99 -6.14 11.69
CA THR A 114 -2.18 -5.65 12.38
C THR A 114 -3.35 -6.64 12.28
N ASP A 115 -3.52 -7.33 11.13
CA ASP A 115 -4.54 -8.36 11.01
C ASP A 115 -4.24 -9.54 11.95
N ILE A 116 -2.96 -9.94 12.06
CA ILE A 116 -2.54 -10.98 13.01
C ILE A 116 -2.85 -10.59 14.44
N PHE A 117 -2.54 -9.35 14.84
CA PHE A 117 -2.85 -8.85 16.19
C PHE A 117 -4.37 -8.80 16.45
N LYS A 118 -5.16 -8.36 15.47
CA LYS A 118 -6.63 -8.35 15.59
C LYS A 118 -7.22 -9.75 15.72
N ILE A 119 -6.64 -10.75 15.08
CA ILE A 119 -7.05 -12.15 15.22
C ILE A 119 -6.77 -12.64 16.65
N ILE A 120 -5.57 -12.38 17.17
CA ILE A 120 -5.17 -12.76 18.53
C ILE A 120 -6.06 -12.06 19.57
N ALA A 121 -6.38 -10.79 19.36
CA ALA A 121 -7.26 -10.01 20.23
C ALA A 121 -8.76 -10.37 20.09
N GLY A 122 -9.13 -11.33 19.24
CA GLY A 122 -10.53 -11.68 18.99
C GLY A 122 -11.34 -10.62 18.24
N MET A 123 -10.68 -9.60 17.68
CA MET A 123 -11.31 -8.49 16.96
C MET A 123 -11.56 -8.81 15.47
N LEU A 124 -10.90 -9.80 14.92
CA LEU A 124 -11.05 -10.23 13.52
C LEU A 124 -11.42 -11.71 13.48
N HIS A 125 -12.60 -12.00 12.97
CA HIS A 125 -13.11 -13.35 12.83
C HIS A 125 -12.94 -13.89 11.42
N ALA A 126 -12.85 -15.22 11.31
CA ALA A 126 -12.76 -15.88 10.02
C ALA A 126 -13.96 -15.54 9.14
N ARG A 127 -13.71 -15.06 7.94
CA ARG A 127 -14.74 -14.82 6.94
C ARG A 127 -14.97 -16.08 6.11
N PRO A 128 -16.21 -16.38 5.68
CA PRO A 128 -16.43 -17.42 4.71
C PRO A 128 -15.58 -17.17 3.46
N THR A 129 -14.97 -18.23 2.91
CA THR A 129 -14.15 -18.16 1.69
C THR A 129 -15.04 -17.97 0.44
N ALA A 130 -15.83 -16.90 0.42
CA ALA A 130 -16.59 -16.54 -0.76
C ALA A 130 -15.64 -15.91 -1.78
N THR A 131 -15.59 -16.50 -2.95
CA THR A 131 -14.86 -16.05 -4.14
C THR A 131 -15.46 -14.74 -4.69
N LYS A 132 -15.36 -13.62 -3.96
CA LYS A 132 -15.62 -12.32 -4.56
C LYS A 132 -14.32 -11.84 -5.24
N PRO A 133 -14.41 -11.42 -6.52
CA PRO A 133 -13.24 -10.90 -7.20
C PRO A 133 -12.66 -9.71 -6.44
N VAL A 134 -11.34 -9.64 -6.38
CA VAL A 134 -10.62 -8.50 -5.82
C VAL A 134 -11.02 -7.27 -6.62
N LYS A 135 -11.59 -6.28 -5.97
CA LYS A 135 -11.71 -4.94 -6.58
C LYS A 135 -10.30 -4.33 -6.54
N LYS A 136 -9.55 -4.48 -7.63
CA LYS A 136 -8.37 -3.68 -7.86
C LYS A 136 -8.86 -2.24 -8.04
N VAL A 137 -8.62 -1.41 -7.06
CA VAL A 137 -8.77 0.02 -7.22
C VAL A 137 -7.40 0.53 -7.67
N VAL A 138 -7.09 0.39 -8.95
CA VAL A 138 -6.07 1.23 -9.58
C VAL A 138 -6.69 2.63 -9.56
N ASN A 139 -6.10 3.52 -8.79
CA ASN A 139 -6.65 4.87 -8.66
C ASN A 139 -6.35 5.64 -9.96
N LYS A 140 -7.25 5.54 -10.96
CA LYS A 140 -7.21 6.37 -12.18
C LYS A 140 -7.25 7.87 -11.90
N ALA A 141 -7.53 8.28 -10.66
CA ALA A 141 -7.46 9.68 -10.23
C ALA A 141 -6.01 10.20 -10.11
N ILE A 142 -5.00 9.32 -10.18
CA ILE A 142 -3.59 9.70 -10.11
C ILE A 142 -3.07 10.26 -11.45
N GLU A 143 -3.79 10.05 -12.55
CA GLU A 143 -3.41 10.55 -13.88
C GLU A 143 -3.72 12.04 -14.14
N LYS A 144 -4.35 12.74 -13.19
CA LYS A 144 -4.57 14.19 -13.34
C LYS A 144 -3.47 14.95 -12.57
N PRO A 145 -2.62 15.71 -13.27
CA PRO A 145 -1.63 16.56 -12.61
C PRO A 145 -2.36 17.54 -11.68
N VAL A 146 -1.91 17.62 -10.42
CA VAL A 146 -2.38 18.63 -9.46
C VAL A 146 -1.95 20.02 -9.94
N LYS A 147 -2.66 20.54 -10.94
CA LYS A 147 -2.64 21.98 -11.25
C LYS A 147 -3.66 22.66 -10.34
N LYS A 148 -3.15 23.54 -9.46
CA LYS A 148 -3.84 24.51 -8.58
C LYS A 148 -3.92 24.19 -7.07
N VAL A 149 -2.80 24.35 -6.39
CA VAL A 149 -2.83 24.88 -5.00
C VAL A 149 -1.78 26.00 -4.78
N ALA A 150 -0.92 26.31 -5.74
CA ALA A 150 0.16 27.29 -5.58
C ALA A 150 -0.24 28.78 -5.78
N LYS A 151 -1.52 29.15 -5.91
CA LYS A 151 -1.92 30.54 -6.17
C LYS A 151 -2.66 31.27 -5.03
N LYS A 152 -2.78 30.66 -3.84
CA LYS A 152 -3.49 31.34 -2.72
C LYS A 152 -2.61 31.82 -1.57
N ALA A 153 -1.33 31.45 -1.53
CA ALA A 153 -0.42 31.86 -0.44
C ALA A 153 0.38 33.14 -0.70
N VAL A 154 0.48 33.62 -1.94
CA VAL A 154 1.30 34.81 -2.26
C VAL A 154 0.53 36.12 -2.19
N LYS A 155 -0.82 36.13 -2.07
CA LYS A 155 -1.61 37.36 -2.02
C LYS A 155 -1.88 37.90 -0.61
N LYS A 156 -1.31 37.32 0.44
CA LYS A 156 -1.52 37.80 1.82
C LYS A 156 -0.32 38.53 2.47
N SER A 157 0.84 38.56 1.80
CA SER A 157 2.04 39.20 2.38
C SER A 157 2.35 40.63 1.84
N THR A 158 1.59 41.15 0.88
CA THR A 158 1.84 42.48 0.31
C THR A 158 0.84 43.57 0.75
N LYS A 159 0.03 43.32 1.79
CA LYS A 159 -0.94 44.32 2.28
C LYS A 159 -0.73 44.71 3.74
N LYS A 160 0.51 44.65 4.24
CA LYS A 160 0.86 45.10 5.60
C LYS A 160 2.20 45.84 5.63
N ALA A 161 2.44 46.67 4.62
CA ALA A 161 3.50 47.69 4.64
C ALA A 161 3.04 48.87 3.78
N SER A 162 2.22 49.72 4.34
CA SER A 162 1.99 51.12 4.07
C SER A 162 1.15 51.69 5.21
#